data_ad8eee67da3c7f919fba8f45e81e686e
#
_entry.id   ad8eee67da3c7f919fba8f45e81e686e
#
_cell.length_a   1.000
_cell.length_b   1.000
_cell.length_c   1.000
_cell.angle_alpha   90.00
_cell.angle_beta   90.00
_cell.angle_gamma   90.00
#
_symmetry.space_group_name_H-M   'P 1'
#
loop_
_entity.id
_entity.type
_entity.pdbx_description
1 polymer ?
#
loop_
_entity_poly.entity_id
_entity_poly.type
_entity_poly.pdbx_seq_one_letter_code
_entity_poly.pdbx_strand_id
1 'polypeptide(L)'
;STPWPLYNRPSIQLGTLKAYLRSIYPDMQVEAHHVYLKLAESIGYRFYHEISKRTWLAETVYAALLYPERLQQIEKLFHQESGRKSFLEAAGLGSITAGVKKVSDDFINSRNWDDNLLASLSV
;
A
#
# COMPACT_ATOMS: atom_id res chain seq x y z
N SER A 1 -0.06 4.23 6.66
CA SER A 1 1.09 4.40 5.75
C SER A 1 0.73 3.87 4.37
N THR A 2 1.16 4.58 3.36
CA THR A 2 1.02 4.13 1.99
C THR A 2 1.88 2.89 1.73
N PRO A 3 1.49 1.99 0.84
CA PRO A 3 2.32 0.88 0.41
C PRO A 3 3.63 1.38 -0.18
N TRP A 4 4.58 0.52 -0.11
CA TRP A 4 5.96 0.48 -0.53
C TRP A 4 7.01 1.02 0.43
N PRO A 5 6.71 1.31 1.72
CA PRO A 5 7.80 1.41 2.69
C PRO A 5 8.48 0.05 2.87
N LEU A 6 9.71 0.06 3.34
CA LEU A 6 10.43 -1.18 3.62
C LEU A 6 9.69 -1.99 4.70
N TYR A 7 9.33 -3.24 4.42
CA TYR A 7 8.54 -4.08 5.32
C TYR A 7 9.26 -4.43 6.64
N ASN A 8 10.58 -4.39 6.63
CA ASN A 8 11.43 -4.73 7.77
C ASN A 8 11.74 -3.53 8.70
N ARG A 9 11.09 -2.39 8.48
CA ARG A 9 11.25 -1.20 9.31
C ARG A 9 9.90 -0.66 9.74
N PRO A 10 9.71 -0.37 11.05
CA PRO A 10 8.49 0.27 11.52
C PRO A 10 8.38 1.69 10.96
N SER A 11 7.17 2.17 10.77
CA SER A 11 6.91 3.56 10.37
C SER A 11 7.12 4.48 11.57
N ILE A 12 8.26 5.17 11.59
CA ILE A 12 8.58 6.17 12.62
C ILE A 12 7.56 7.32 12.59
N GLN A 13 7.12 7.73 11.39
CA GLN A 13 6.14 8.81 11.23
C GLN A 13 4.81 8.47 11.91
N LEU A 14 4.29 7.26 11.70
CA LEU A 14 3.05 6.83 12.34
C LEU A 14 3.22 6.69 13.86
N GLY A 15 4.34 6.16 14.31
CA GLY A 15 4.65 6.06 15.73
C GLY A 15 4.72 7.41 16.41
N THR A 16 5.42 8.37 15.81
CA THR A 16 5.55 9.74 16.31
C THR A 16 4.21 10.46 16.34
N LEU A 17 3.43 10.36 15.27
CA LEU A 17 2.10 10.97 15.19
C LEU A 17 1.15 10.39 16.25
N LYS A 18 1.16 9.08 16.42
CA LYS A 18 0.37 8.40 17.45
C LYS A 18 0.75 8.86 18.86
N ALA A 19 2.03 8.94 19.17
CA ALA A 19 2.55 9.42 20.45
C ALA A 19 2.16 10.88 20.70
N TYR A 20 2.29 11.73 19.70
CA TYR A 20 1.93 13.14 19.77
C TYR A 20 0.42 13.32 20.04
N LEU A 21 -0.43 12.65 19.27
CA LEU A 21 -1.88 12.74 19.45
C LEU A 21 -2.31 12.26 20.84
N ARG A 22 -1.72 11.18 21.33
CA ARG A 22 -2.00 10.68 22.68
C ARG A 22 -1.55 11.64 23.79
N SER A 23 -0.48 12.39 23.56
CA SER A 23 -0.01 13.38 24.55
C SER A 23 -0.93 14.59 24.66
N ILE A 24 -1.55 15.00 23.55
CA ILE A 24 -2.47 16.15 23.54
C ILE A 24 -3.89 15.74 23.89
N TYR A 25 -4.33 14.58 23.44
CA TYR A 25 -5.68 14.05 23.61
C TYR A 25 -5.63 12.67 24.29
N PRO A 26 -5.43 12.62 25.63
CA PRO A 26 -5.26 11.34 26.35
C PRO A 26 -6.44 10.38 26.21
N ASP A 27 -7.64 10.93 26.07
CA ASP A 27 -8.89 10.16 25.96
C ASP A 27 -9.21 9.72 24.51
N MET A 28 -8.40 10.16 23.53
CA MET A 28 -8.59 9.81 22.13
C MET A 28 -8.00 8.41 21.86
N GLN A 29 -8.81 7.54 21.31
CA GLN A 29 -8.33 6.25 20.81
C GLN A 29 -7.63 6.47 19.46
N VAL A 30 -6.33 6.22 19.42
CA VAL A 30 -5.50 6.35 18.20
C VAL A 30 -4.98 5.00 17.80
N GLU A 31 -5.37 4.54 16.62
CA GLU A 31 -4.89 3.30 16.02
C GLU A 31 -3.97 3.59 14.83
N ALA A 32 -2.87 2.86 14.74
CA ALA A 32 -1.97 2.91 13.60
C ALA A 32 -2.04 1.59 12.83
N HIS A 33 -2.38 1.67 11.55
CA HIS A 33 -2.50 0.51 10.68
C HIS A 33 -1.35 0.46 9.68
N HIS A 34 -0.59 -0.64 9.73
CA HIS A 34 0.52 -0.92 8.82
C HIS A 34 0.02 -1.80 7.66
N VAL A 35 -0.81 -1.22 6.79
CA VAL A 35 -1.44 -1.93 5.66
C VAL A 35 -0.39 -2.53 4.72
N TYR A 36 0.78 -1.91 4.60
CA TYR A 36 1.87 -2.40 3.78
C TYR A 36 2.37 -3.81 4.19
N LEU A 37 2.25 -4.17 5.48
CA LEU A 37 2.63 -5.52 5.93
C LEU A 37 1.65 -6.58 5.42
N LYS A 38 0.37 -6.27 5.40
CA LYS A 38 -0.66 -7.14 4.81
C LYS A 38 -0.45 -7.30 3.31
N LEU A 39 -0.06 -6.21 2.65
CA LEU A 39 0.26 -6.27 1.24
C LEU A 39 1.51 -7.12 0.98
N ALA A 40 2.57 -6.94 1.75
CA ALA A 40 3.78 -7.74 1.63
C ALA A 40 3.52 -9.24 1.86
N GLU A 41 2.64 -9.58 2.78
CA GLU A 41 2.20 -10.95 3.02
C GLU A 41 1.39 -11.50 1.83
N SER A 42 0.48 -10.70 1.28
CA SER A 42 -0.40 -11.10 0.17
C SER A 42 0.33 -11.36 -1.14
N ILE A 43 1.27 -10.49 -1.51
CA ILE A 43 2.03 -10.61 -2.77
C ILE A 43 3.34 -11.37 -2.63
N GLY A 44 3.77 -11.62 -1.40
CA GLY A 44 5.05 -12.22 -1.07
C GLY A 44 6.13 -11.19 -0.77
N TYR A 45 6.89 -11.42 0.31
CA TYR A 45 7.93 -10.50 0.79
C TYR A 45 9.03 -10.24 -0.24
N ARG A 46 9.37 -11.25 -1.03
CA ARG A 46 10.39 -11.11 -2.07
C ARG A 46 9.95 -10.12 -3.16
N PHE A 47 8.73 -10.26 -3.65
CA PHE A 47 8.15 -9.32 -4.63
C PHE A 47 8.01 -7.93 -4.05
N TYR A 48 7.45 -7.84 -2.86
CA TYR A 48 7.30 -6.57 -2.16
C TYR A 48 8.62 -5.84 -2.01
N HIS A 49 9.66 -6.56 -1.59
CA HIS A 49 10.99 -6.00 -1.39
C HIS A 49 11.58 -5.42 -2.68
N GLU A 50 11.47 -6.14 -3.79
CA GLU A 50 11.99 -5.67 -5.07
C GLU A 50 11.19 -4.49 -5.63
N ILE A 51 9.88 -4.47 -5.45
CA ILE A 51 9.04 -3.34 -5.86
C ILE A 51 9.34 -2.10 -5.01
N SER A 52 9.49 -2.27 -3.70
CA SER A 52 9.72 -1.16 -2.78
C SER A 52 11.07 -0.46 -2.98
N LYS A 53 12.04 -1.11 -3.60
CA LYS A 53 13.35 -0.52 -3.91
C LYS A 53 13.34 0.43 -5.11
N ARG A 54 12.35 0.34 -5.97
CA ARG A 54 12.32 1.05 -7.25
C ARG A 54 11.06 1.89 -7.36
N THR A 55 11.21 3.20 -7.32
CA THR A 55 10.10 4.15 -7.36
C THR A 55 9.18 3.93 -8.58
N TRP A 56 9.76 3.85 -9.76
CA TRP A 56 8.97 3.69 -10.98
C TRP A 56 8.23 2.35 -11.04
N LEU A 57 8.82 1.30 -10.52
CA LEU A 57 8.17 0.00 -10.46
C LEU A 57 6.96 0.02 -9.53
N ALA A 58 7.08 0.68 -8.39
CA ALA A 58 5.99 0.87 -7.44
C ALA A 58 4.86 1.73 -8.02
N GLU A 59 5.21 2.80 -8.75
CA GLU A 59 4.24 3.69 -9.39
C GLU A 59 3.44 3.01 -10.51
N THR A 60 4.01 2.05 -11.23
CA THR A 60 3.27 1.31 -12.27
C THR A 60 2.10 0.53 -11.71
N VAL A 61 2.20 0.03 -10.48
CA VAL A 61 1.10 -0.69 -9.81
C VAL A 61 -0.09 0.25 -9.58
N TYR A 62 0.15 1.45 -9.09
CA TYR A 62 -0.90 2.46 -8.90
C TYR A 62 -1.46 2.95 -10.22
N ALA A 63 -0.59 3.19 -11.21
CA ALA A 63 -1.03 3.60 -12.53
C ALA A 63 -1.97 2.56 -13.16
N ALA A 64 -1.69 1.27 -12.98
CA ALA A 64 -2.55 0.20 -13.49
C ALA A 64 -3.93 0.18 -12.81
N LEU A 65 -4.00 0.53 -11.53
CA LEU A 65 -5.27 0.63 -10.81
C LEU A 65 -6.08 1.87 -11.20
N LEU A 66 -5.41 3.00 -11.42
CA LEU A 66 -6.05 4.29 -11.72
C LEU A 66 -6.42 4.43 -13.20
N TYR A 67 -5.66 3.81 -14.09
CA TYR A 67 -5.81 3.93 -15.54
C TYR A 67 -5.89 2.56 -16.21
N PRO A 68 -6.94 1.77 -15.95
CA PRO A 68 -7.07 0.41 -16.51
C PRO A 68 -7.14 0.41 -18.04
N GLU A 69 -7.58 1.50 -18.66
CA GLU A 69 -7.61 1.67 -20.12
C GLU A 69 -6.21 1.77 -20.75
N ARG A 70 -5.18 2.03 -19.94
CA ARG A 70 -3.78 2.11 -20.38
C ARG A 70 -2.91 0.94 -19.92
N LEU A 71 -3.56 -0.14 -19.52
CA LEU A 71 -2.88 -1.28 -18.90
C LEU A 71 -1.72 -1.84 -19.75
N GLN A 72 -1.91 -1.94 -21.07
CA GLN A 72 -0.85 -2.45 -21.96
C GLN A 72 0.41 -1.59 -21.95
N GLN A 73 0.25 -0.27 -21.95
CA GLN A 73 1.38 0.67 -21.89
C GLN A 73 2.08 0.59 -20.53
N ILE A 74 1.30 0.48 -19.47
CA ILE A 74 1.81 0.39 -18.09
C ILE A 74 2.56 -0.93 -17.88
N GLU A 75 2.05 -2.05 -18.39
CA GLU A 75 2.75 -3.33 -18.36
C GLU A 75 4.10 -3.28 -19.07
N LYS A 76 4.17 -2.57 -20.19
CA LYS A 76 5.41 -2.36 -20.91
C LYS A 76 6.45 -1.63 -20.06
N LEU A 77 6.02 -0.58 -19.35
CA LEU A 77 6.88 0.14 -18.39
C LEU A 77 7.28 -0.75 -17.22
N PHE A 78 6.36 -1.52 -16.68
CA PHE A 78 6.64 -2.46 -15.60
C PHE A 78 7.72 -3.47 -15.99
N HIS A 79 7.63 -4.06 -17.17
CA HIS A 79 8.64 -4.99 -17.68
C HIS A 79 10.00 -4.32 -17.94
N GLN A 80 10.01 -3.08 -18.42
CA GLN A 80 11.23 -2.31 -18.58
C GLN A 80 11.91 -2.00 -17.24
N GLU A 81 11.14 -1.60 -16.24
CA GLU A 81 11.64 -1.25 -14.91
C GLU A 81 11.97 -2.46 -14.04
N SER A 82 11.31 -3.60 -14.25
CA SER A 82 11.62 -4.86 -13.55
C SER A 82 13.01 -5.39 -13.92
N GLY A 83 13.51 -5.00 -15.08
CA GLY A 83 14.81 -5.44 -15.58
C GLY A 83 14.82 -6.94 -15.90
N ARG A 84 15.98 -7.60 -15.71
CA ARG A 84 16.14 -9.04 -16.00
C ARG A 84 15.74 -9.95 -14.84
N LYS A 85 14.91 -9.47 -13.90
CA LYS A 85 14.46 -10.30 -12.77
C LYS A 85 13.26 -11.14 -13.18
N SER A 86 13.54 -12.37 -13.60
CA SER A 86 12.55 -13.31 -14.12
C SER A 86 11.37 -13.60 -13.19
N PHE A 87 11.57 -13.50 -11.87
CA PHE A 87 10.48 -13.73 -10.92
C PHE A 87 9.47 -12.58 -10.88
N LEU A 88 9.89 -11.33 -11.12
CA LEU A 88 8.97 -10.19 -11.26
C LEU A 88 8.19 -10.29 -12.57
N GLU A 89 8.83 -10.70 -13.64
CA GLU A 89 8.17 -10.94 -14.93
C GLU A 89 7.16 -12.08 -14.83
N ALA A 90 7.51 -13.16 -14.12
CA ALA A 90 6.62 -14.31 -13.94
C ALA A 90 5.37 -13.98 -13.10
N ALA A 91 5.50 -13.10 -12.09
CA ALA A 91 4.35 -12.67 -11.30
C ALA A 91 3.37 -11.79 -12.08
N GLY A 92 3.90 -10.99 -13.00
CA GLY A 92 3.11 -10.04 -13.78
C GLY A 92 2.50 -8.90 -12.97
N LEU A 93 2.26 -7.78 -13.64
CA LEU A 93 1.66 -6.60 -13.04
C LEU A 93 0.22 -6.86 -12.57
N GLY A 94 -0.54 -7.67 -13.30
CA GLY A 94 -1.93 -8.00 -12.98
C GLY A 94 -2.08 -8.71 -11.64
N SER A 95 -1.17 -9.62 -11.32
CA SER A 95 -1.14 -10.33 -10.04
C SER A 95 -0.86 -9.40 -8.85
N ILE A 96 0.06 -8.46 -9.03
CA ILE A 96 0.44 -7.48 -8.00
C ILE A 96 -0.70 -6.49 -7.79
N THR A 97 -1.31 -5.97 -8.85
CA THR A 97 -2.44 -5.04 -8.76
C THR A 97 -3.67 -5.70 -8.13
N ALA A 98 -3.94 -6.96 -8.44
CA ALA A 98 -5.01 -7.73 -7.81
C ALA A 98 -4.76 -7.90 -6.30
N GLY A 99 -3.52 -8.15 -5.89
CA GLY A 99 -3.14 -8.22 -4.49
C GLY A 99 -3.34 -6.89 -3.75
N VAL A 100 -2.92 -5.78 -4.34
CA VAL A 100 -3.11 -4.42 -3.79
C VAL A 100 -4.61 -4.11 -3.64
N LYS A 101 -5.39 -4.39 -4.67
CA LYS A 101 -6.84 -4.16 -4.65
C LYS A 101 -7.52 -5.00 -3.57
N LYS A 102 -7.18 -6.28 -3.46
CA LYS A 102 -7.74 -7.17 -2.45
C LYS A 102 -7.44 -6.68 -1.04
N VAL A 103 -6.20 -6.33 -0.73
CA VAL A 103 -5.81 -5.83 0.59
C VAL A 103 -6.52 -4.52 0.91
N SER A 104 -6.66 -3.63 -0.06
CA SER A 104 -7.37 -2.35 0.11
C SER A 104 -8.85 -2.57 0.37
N ASP A 105 -9.52 -3.44 -0.40
CA ASP A 105 -10.93 -3.77 -0.25
C ASP A 105 -11.18 -4.46 1.10
N ASP A 106 -10.35 -5.40 1.49
CA ASP A 106 -10.44 -6.09 2.79
C ASP A 106 -10.29 -5.11 3.95
N PHE A 107 -9.37 -4.15 3.85
CA PHE A 107 -9.18 -3.11 4.85
C PHE A 107 -10.41 -2.20 4.97
N ILE A 108 -10.95 -1.73 3.84
CA ILE A 108 -12.13 -0.87 3.81
C ILE A 108 -13.35 -1.62 4.37
N ASN A 109 -13.56 -2.88 3.96
CA ASN A 109 -14.71 -3.67 4.37
C ASN A 109 -14.63 -4.17 5.82
N SER A 110 -13.43 -4.31 6.39
CA SER A 110 -13.23 -4.71 7.78
C SER A 110 -13.53 -3.58 8.77
N ARG A 111 -13.70 -2.34 8.30
CA ARG A 111 -13.95 -1.17 9.11
C ARG A 111 -15.43 -0.82 9.14
N ASN A 112 -15.98 -0.71 10.37
CA ASN A 112 -17.24 -0.03 10.62
C ASN A 112 -16.97 1.48 10.58
N TRP A 113 -17.05 2.07 9.40
CA TRP A 113 -16.96 3.51 9.25
C TRP A 113 -18.25 4.12 9.81
N ASP A 114 -18.13 4.78 10.96
CA ASP A 114 -19.24 5.58 11.51
C ASP A 114 -19.28 6.91 10.75
N ASP A 115 -20.35 7.12 9.98
CA ASP A 115 -20.57 8.35 9.23
C ASP A 115 -20.61 9.59 10.14
N ASN A 116 -21.08 9.43 11.38
CA ASN A 116 -21.09 10.50 12.38
C ASN A 116 -19.66 10.86 12.82
N LEU A 117 -18.78 9.87 12.96
CA LEU A 117 -17.37 10.10 13.28
C LEU A 117 -16.66 10.83 12.13
N LEU A 118 -16.90 10.42 10.89
CA LEU A 118 -16.35 11.09 9.71
C LEU A 118 -16.85 12.52 9.58
N ALA A 119 -18.13 12.77 9.83
CA ALA A 119 -18.70 14.11 9.84
C ALA A 119 -18.09 15.00 10.94
N SER A 120 -17.76 14.44 12.11
CA SER A 120 -17.12 15.17 13.21
C SER A 120 -15.67 15.55 12.92
N LEU A 121 -14.99 14.81 12.06
CA LEU A 121 -13.61 15.08 11.64
C LEU A 121 -13.50 16.11 10.51
N SER A 122 -14.59 16.42 9.83
CA SER A 122 -14.64 17.34 8.70
C SER A 122 -14.83 18.82 9.09
N VAL A 123 -14.88 19.12 10.37
CA VAL A 123 -15.03 20.48 10.89
C VAL A 123 -13.74 21.27 10.87
#